data_0bf4cbf0793ff71affa6d8310fa7e8ed
#
_entry.id   0bf4cbf0793ff71affa6d8310fa7e8ed
#
_cell.length_a   1.000
_cell.length_b   1.000
_cell.length_c   1.000
_cell.angle_alpha   90.00
_cell.angle_beta   90.00
_cell.angle_gamma   90.00
#
_symmetry.space_group_name_H-M   'P 1'
#
loop_
_entity.id
_entity.type
_entity.pdbx_description
1 polymer ?
#
loop_
_entity_poly.entity_id
_entity_poly.type
_entity_poly.pdbx_seq_one_letter_code
_entity_poly.pdbx_strand_id
1 'polypeptide(L)'
;EAAANEVSEEEIAKALAWAYENYQPAIKLQKELVEKIAPEKREYELVLPNESIQNEADKWLEDKLGEATRVHYGERNQIINELRWDFHDYFREKIGAKDYEEIYDEYDEAFTKALHNDVRRGIVKDGLRPDGRKLTEIRPLSSEVGILPRVHGSALFTRGLTQALNAVTLAPLKYAQLVDTMEITDGERRYMHHYNAPGYTVGEARRLGSPGRREIGHGYLAER
;
A
#
# COMPACT_ATOMS: atom_id res chain seq x y z
N GLU A 1 10.19 1.21 12.78
CA GLU A 1 9.39 2.22 13.48
C GLU A 1 10.28 3.03 14.44
N ALA A 2 10.06 4.34 14.50
CA ALA A 2 10.79 5.23 15.40
C ALA A 2 9.85 6.29 15.96
N ALA A 3 10.11 6.72 17.18
CA ALA A 3 9.43 7.85 17.82
C ALA A 3 10.47 8.72 18.51
N ALA A 4 10.30 10.03 18.46
CA ALA A 4 11.22 10.99 19.07
C ALA A 4 10.45 12.24 19.56
N ASN A 5 11.00 12.94 20.55
CA ASN A 5 10.44 14.16 21.09
C ASN A 5 11.29 15.35 20.60
N GLU A 6 10.87 15.96 19.49
CA GLU A 6 11.47 17.18 18.91
C GLU A 6 12.99 17.08 18.67
N VAL A 7 13.44 15.90 18.22
CA VAL A 7 14.84 15.62 17.88
C VAL A 7 15.11 16.11 16.45
N SER A 8 16.29 16.66 16.20
CA SER A 8 16.65 17.16 14.86
C SER A 8 16.79 16.03 13.84
N GLU A 9 16.58 16.33 12.56
CA GLU A 9 16.73 15.38 11.45
C GLU A 9 18.16 14.82 11.37
N GLU A 10 19.17 15.65 11.70
CA GLU A 10 20.57 15.21 11.75
C GLU A 10 20.81 14.13 12.81
N GLU A 11 20.21 14.28 13.99
CA GLU A 11 20.34 13.30 15.08
C GLU A 11 19.60 12.00 14.72
N ILE A 12 18.41 12.08 14.11
CA ILE A 12 17.71 10.92 13.59
C ILE A 12 18.55 10.18 12.53
N ALA A 13 19.16 10.90 11.59
CA ALA A 13 20.03 10.32 10.58
C ALA A 13 21.24 9.61 11.21
N LYS A 14 21.88 10.22 12.22
CA LYS A 14 22.98 9.60 12.98
C LYS A 14 22.52 8.35 13.74
N ALA A 15 21.35 8.42 14.37
CA ALA A 15 20.77 7.29 15.10
C ALA A 15 20.48 6.09 14.18
N LEU A 16 19.98 6.34 12.97
CA LEU A 16 19.75 5.28 11.96
C LEU A 16 21.07 4.65 11.50
N ALA A 17 22.10 5.47 11.24
CA ALA A 17 23.43 4.97 10.88
C ALA A 17 24.04 4.14 12.01
N TRP A 18 23.96 4.65 13.24
CA TRP A 18 24.42 3.95 14.43
C TRP A 18 23.68 2.61 14.64
N ALA A 19 22.37 2.60 14.49
CA ALA A 19 21.57 1.37 14.59
C ALA A 19 22.00 0.35 13.52
N TYR A 20 22.22 0.80 12.27
CA TYR A 20 22.69 -0.07 11.19
C TYR A 20 24.01 -0.75 11.54
N GLU A 21 24.98 -0.01 12.07
CA GLU A 21 26.29 -0.56 12.47
C GLU A 21 26.15 -1.55 13.65
N ASN A 22 25.31 -1.20 14.63
CA ASN A 22 25.21 -1.96 15.87
C ASN A 22 24.39 -3.25 15.77
N TYR A 23 23.51 -3.42 14.77
CA TYR A 23 22.85 -4.70 14.57
C TYR A 23 23.63 -5.69 13.67
N GLN A 24 24.75 -5.27 13.04
CA GLN A 24 25.56 -6.17 12.22
C GLN A 24 26.07 -7.41 12.96
N PRO A 25 26.42 -7.36 14.25
CA PRO A 25 26.79 -8.56 15.02
C PRO A 25 25.67 -9.62 15.06
N ALA A 26 24.39 -9.18 15.15
CA ALA A 26 23.26 -10.11 15.14
C ALA A 26 23.09 -10.81 13.79
N ILE A 27 23.34 -10.08 12.67
CA ILE A 27 23.34 -10.67 11.33
C ILE A 27 24.50 -11.66 11.19
N LYS A 28 25.70 -11.30 11.68
CA LYS A 28 26.87 -12.16 11.66
C LYS A 28 26.62 -13.46 12.41
N LEU A 29 26.04 -13.37 13.60
CA LEU A 29 25.69 -14.57 14.39
C LEU A 29 24.73 -15.51 13.65
N GLN A 30 23.72 -14.96 12.95
CA GLN A 30 22.81 -15.76 12.13
C GLN A 30 23.54 -16.45 10.96
N LYS A 31 24.44 -15.74 10.28
CA LYS A 31 25.26 -16.33 9.21
C LYS A 31 26.16 -17.45 9.74
N GLU A 32 26.84 -17.24 10.86
CA GLU A 32 27.66 -18.26 11.51
C GLU A 32 26.84 -19.50 11.92
N LEU A 33 25.59 -19.29 12.39
CA LEU A 33 24.69 -20.40 12.71
C LEU A 33 24.30 -21.19 11.45
N VAL A 34 23.95 -20.49 10.37
CA VAL A 34 23.62 -21.11 9.07
C VAL A 34 24.82 -21.91 8.54
N GLU A 35 26.05 -21.36 8.62
CA GLU A 35 27.27 -22.08 8.21
C GLU A 35 27.52 -23.34 9.05
N LYS A 36 27.28 -23.28 10.36
CA LYS A 36 27.44 -24.44 11.26
C LYS A 36 26.42 -25.55 11.06
N ILE A 37 25.16 -25.17 10.82
CA ILE A 37 24.07 -26.12 10.60
C ILE A 37 24.11 -26.66 9.18
N ALA A 38 24.57 -25.82 8.23
CA ALA A 38 24.61 -26.10 6.79
C ALA A 38 23.27 -26.71 6.28
N PRO A 39 22.11 -26.04 6.52
CA PRO A 39 20.82 -26.61 6.16
C PRO A 39 20.74 -26.78 4.66
N GLU A 40 20.29 -27.93 4.22
CA GLU A 40 19.99 -28.18 2.82
C GLU A 40 18.78 -27.32 2.40
N LYS A 41 19.00 -26.48 1.40
CA LYS A 41 17.90 -25.63 0.86
C LYS A 41 16.97 -26.51 0.04
N ARG A 42 15.68 -26.34 0.28
CA ARG A 42 14.67 -27.01 -0.55
C ARG A 42 14.73 -26.44 -1.97
N GLU A 43 14.77 -27.33 -2.95
CA GLU A 43 14.55 -26.97 -4.33
C GLU A 43 13.06 -26.62 -4.55
N TYR A 44 12.80 -25.61 -5.31
CA TYR A 44 11.47 -25.22 -5.74
C TYR A 44 11.53 -24.73 -7.18
N GLU A 45 10.47 -24.98 -7.90
CA GLU A 45 10.34 -24.53 -9.28
C GLU A 45 10.10 -23.03 -9.29
N LEU A 46 10.92 -22.30 -10.06
CA LEU A 46 10.75 -20.86 -10.25
C LEU A 46 9.73 -20.64 -11.36
N VAL A 47 8.61 -20.02 -11.00
CA VAL A 47 7.67 -19.50 -11.98
C VAL A 47 8.18 -18.15 -12.46
N LEU A 48 8.80 -18.14 -13.65
CA LEU A 48 9.34 -16.92 -14.25
C LEU A 48 8.37 -16.38 -15.29
N PRO A 49 8.26 -15.03 -15.44
CA PRO A 49 7.47 -14.42 -16.49
C PRO A 49 7.93 -14.92 -17.88
N ASN A 50 6.97 -15.22 -18.73
CA ASN A 50 7.24 -15.64 -20.10
C ASN A 50 7.61 -14.42 -20.96
N GLU A 51 8.87 -14.35 -21.37
CA GLU A 51 9.39 -13.23 -22.15
C GLU A 51 8.69 -13.05 -23.52
N SER A 52 8.27 -14.13 -24.14
CA SER A 52 7.52 -14.07 -25.41
C SER A 52 6.18 -13.39 -25.22
N ILE A 53 5.44 -13.81 -24.19
CA ILE A 53 4.14 -13.20 -23.84
C ILE A 53 4.33 -11.72 -23.46
N GLN A 54 5.36 -11.42 -22.67
CA GLN A 54 5.67 -10.04 -22.29
C GLN A 54 5.94 -9.16 -23.51
N ASN A 55 6.71 -9.65 -24.47
CA ASN A 55 7.01 -8.88 -25.69
C ASN A 55 5.78 -8.66 -26.57
N GLU A 56 4.86 -9.65 -26.64
CA GLU A 56 3.60 -9.49 -27.36
C GLU A 56 2.68 -8.47 -26.66
N ALA A 57 2.60 -8.53 -25.34
CA ALA A 57 1.85 -7.61 -24.52
C ALA A 57 2.38 -6.18 -24.65
N ASP A 58 3.69 -5.98 -24.49
CA ASP A 58 4.34 -4.68 -24.61
C ASP A 58 4.07 -4.05 -26.00
N LYS A 59 4.18 -4.83 -27.07
CA LYS A 59 3.90 -4.38 -28.42
C LYS A 59 2.43 -3.97 -28.63
N TRP A 60 1.49 -4.73 -28.09
CA TRP A 60 0.06 -4.41 -28.22
C TRP A 60 -0.33 -3.16 -27.43
N LEU A 61 0.35 -2.92 -26.31
CA LEU A 61 0.09 -1.84 -25.36
C LEU A 61 0.87 -0.55 -25.66
N GLU A 62 1.87 -0.58 -26.55
CA GLU A 62 2.85 0.49 -26.75
C GLU A 62 2.22 1.89 -26.92
N ASP A 63 1.18 2.00 -27.76
CA ASP A 63 0.53 3.28 -28.05
C ASP A 63 -0.71 3.56 -27.18
N LYS A 64 -1.16 2.59 -26.38
CA LYS A 64 -2.44 2.64 -25.65
C LYS A 64 -2.27 3.05 -24.18
N LEU A 65 -1.20 2.60 -23.52
CA LEU A 65 -0.99 2.86 -22.10
C LEU A 65 -0.82 4.34 -21.78
N GLY A 66 -0.08 5.09 -22.61
CA GLY A 66 0.16 6.50 -22.36
C GLY A 66 -1.12 7.33 -22.28
N GLU A 67 -2.11 7.02 -23.10
CA GLU A 67 -3.43 7.66 -23.07
C GLU A 67 -4.25 7.23 -21.87
N ALA A 68 -4.23 5.94 -21.54
CA ALA A 68 -5.00 5.38 -20.44
C ALA A 68 -4.49 5.77 -19.04
N THR A 69 -3.17 5.97 -18.88
CA THR A 69 -2.55 6.24 -17.59
C THR A 69 -2.50 7.71 -17.18
N ARG A 70 -2.61 8.66 -18.15
CA ARG A 70 -2.44 10.10 -17.91
C ARG A 70 -3.74 10.89 -17.84
N VAL A 71 -4.85 10.21 -17.61
CA VAL A 71 -6.17 10.82 -17.40
C VAL A 71 -6.42 11.10 -15.92
N HIS A 72 -7.42 11.95 -15.63
CA HIS A 72 -7.83 12.28 -14.28
C HIS A 72 -8.13 10.99 -13.48
N TYR A 73 -7.60 10.90 -12.26
CA TYR A 73 -7.60 9.66 -11.48
C TYR A 73 -8.98 9.08 -11.21
N GLY A 74 -10.06 9.86 -11.22
CA GLY A 74 -11.43 9.39 -11.08
C GLY A 74 -11.90 8.48 -12.22
N GLU A 75 -11.39 8.71 -13.42
CA GLU A 75 -11.77 7.98 -14.64
C GLU A 75 -10.74 6.89 -15.00
N ARG A 76 -9.50 7.08 -14.57
CA ARG A 76 -8.38 6.23 -14.93
C ARG A 76 -8.61 4.73 -14.70
N ASN A 77 -9.18 4.37 -13.56
CA ASN A 77 -9.40 2.97 -13.23
C ASN A 77 -10.38 2.30 -14.18
N GLN A 78 -11.42 3.04 -14.60
CA GLN A 78 -12.37 2.54 -15.59
C GLN A 78 -11.68 2.34 -16.94
N ILE A 79 -10.93 3.33 -17.42
CA ILE A 79 -10.21 3.28 -18.71
C ILE A 79 -9.19 2.15 -18.73
N ILE A 80 -8.43 1.96 -17.64
CA ILE A 80 -7.46 0.85 -17.53
C ILE A 80 -8.18 -0.51 -17.52
N ASN A 81 -9.33 -0.62 -16.85
CA ASN A 81 -10.09 -1.86 -16.85
C ASN A 81 -10.67 -2.18 -18.23
N GLU A 82 -11.21 -1.19 -18.93
CA GLU A 82 -11.69 -1.35 -20.31
C GLU A 82 -10.54 -1.79 -21.24
N LEU A 83 -9.37 -1.13 -21.13
CA LEU A 83 -8.17 -1.52 -21.89
C LEU A 83 -7.70 -2.94 -21.56
N ARG A 84 -7.82 -3.37 -20.28
CA ARG A 84 -7.49 -4.74 -19.86
C ARG A 84 -8.47 -5.75 -20.47
N TRP A 85 -9.75 -5.45 -20.52
CA TRP A 85 -10.74 -6.31 -21.18
C TRP A 85 -10.45 -6.45 -22.68
N ASP A 86 -10.23 -5.34 -23.38
CA ASP A 86 -9.88 -5.35 -24.80
C ASP A 86 -8.59 -6.14 -25.08
N PHE A 87 -7.61 -6.05 -24.17
CA PHE A 87 -6.37 -6.81 -24.24
C PHE A 87 -6.63 -8.32 -24.13
N HIS A 88 -7.39 -8.74 -23.12
CA HIS A 88 -7.70 -10.14 -22.93
C HIS A 88 -8.59 -10.70 -24.05
N ASP A 89 -9.55 -9.93 -24.53
CA ASP A 89 -10.40 -10.35 -25.63
C ASP A 89 -9.61 -10.53 -26.93
N TYR A 90 -8.71 -9.60 -27.24
CA TYR A 90 -7.83 -9.69 -28.42
C TYR A 90 -6.97 -10.97 -28.39
N PHE A 91 -6.32 -11.27 -27.27
CA PHE A 91 -5.46 -12.45 -27.18
C PHE A 91 -6.26 -13.75 -27.09
N ARG A 92 -7.44 -13.71 -26.48
CA ARG A 92 -8.38 -14.86 -26.48
C ARG A 92 -8.84 -15.21 -27.88
N GLU A 93 -9.15 -14.23 -28.72
CA GLU A 93 -9.49 -14.46 -30.12
C GLU A 93 -8.30 -14.96 -30.96
N LYS A 94 -7.11 -14.41 -30.73
CA LYS A 94 -5.88 -14.77 -31.46
C LYS A 94 -5.41 -16.18 -31.17
N ILE A 95 -5.48 -16.63 -29.92
CA ILE A 95 -4.92 -17.91 -29.46
C ILE A 95 -5.98 -19.02 -29.49
N GLY A 96 -7.23 -18.66 -29.27
CA GLY A 96 -8.34 -19.59 -29.05
C GLY A 96 -8.72 -19.67 -27.57
N ALA A 97 -10.01 -19.66 -27.30
CA ALA A 97 -10.53 -19.51 -25.94
C ALA A 97 -9.98 -20.57 -24.95
N LYS A 98 -9.86 -21.83 -25.39
CA LYS A 98 -9.42 -22.92 -24.52
C LYS A 98 -7.94 -22.79 -24.14
N ASP A 99 -7.09 -22.57 -25.13
CA ASP A 99 -5.64 -22.50 -24.91
C ASP A 99 -5.28 -21.21 -24.16
N TYR A 100 -6.06 -20.13 -24.36
CA TYR A 100 -5.88 -18.87 -23.64
C TYR A 100 -6.21 -19.00 -22.15
N GLU A 101 -7.25 -19.73 -21.76
CA GLU A 101 -7.58 -19.93 -20.34
C GLU A 101 -6.44 -20.60 -19.54
N GLU A 102 -5.63 -21.44 -20.19
CA GLU A 102 -4.47 -22.11 -19.54
C GLU A 102 -3.31 -21.13 -19.25
N ILE A 103 -3.22 -20.03 -20.01
CA ILE A 103 -2.13 -19.04 -19.90
C ILE A 103 -2.63 -17.62 -19.57
N TYR A 104 -3.90 -17.51 -19.15
CA TYR A 104 -4.54 -16.24 -18.82
C TYR A 104 -3.73 -15.43 -17.81
N ASP A 105 -3.28 -16.07 -16.73
CA ASP A 105 -2.53 -15.42 -15.66
C ASP A 105 -1.19 -14.84 -16.17
N GLU A 106 -0.53 -15.50 -17.12
CA GLU A 106 0.71 -14.98 -17.72
C GLU A 106 0.47 -13.69 -18.52
N TYR A 107 -0.66 -13.61 -19.26
CA TYR A 107 -1.04 -12.40 -19.98
C TYR A 107 -1.49 -11.29 -19.05
N ASP A 108 -2.20 -11.57 -17.97
CA ASP A 108 -2.61 -10.58 -16.98
C ASP A 108 -1.40 -10.01 -16.22
N GLU A 109 -0.43 -10.85 -15.90
CA GLU A 109 0.84 -10.41 -15.32
C GLU A 109 1.64 -9.55 -16.29
N ALA A 110 1.71 -9.92 -17.57
CA ALA A 110 2.38 -9.15 -18.62
C ALA A 110 1.73 -7.78 -18.81
N PHE A 111 0.39 -7.70 -18.84
CA PHE A 111 -0.34 -6.44 -18.85
C PHE A 111 0.01 -5.56 -17.65
N THR A 112 -0.01 -6.14 -16.47
CA THR A 112 0.28 -5.43 -15.22
C THR A 112 1.71 -4.90 -15.19
N LYS A 113 2.68 -5.68 -15.67
CA LYS A 113 4.09 -5.27 -15.77
C LYS A 113 4.29 -4.15 -16.80
N ALA A 114 3.63 -4.23 -17.97
CA ALA A 114 3.65 -3.17 -18.96
C ALA A 114 3.07 -1.85 -18.41
N LEU A 115 1.94 -1.93 -17.71
CA LEU A 115 1.32 -0.80 -17.03
C LEU A 115 2.26 -0.15 -16.00
N HIS A 116 2.91 -0.96 -15.15
CA HIS A 116 3.88 -0.46 -14.18
C HIS A 116 5.08 0.22 -14.84
N ASN A 117 5.57 -0.34 -15.95
CA ASN A 117 6.69 0.23 -16.70
C ASN A 117 6.33 1.57 -17.34
N ASP A 118 5.12 1.70 -17.91
CA ASP A 118 4.65 2.96 -18.48
C ASP A 118 4.48 4.05 -17.42
N VAL A 119 3.84 3.71 -16.29
CA VAL A 119 3.71 4.63 -15.14
C VAL A 119 5.07 5.09 -14.65
N ARG A 120 6.02 4.15 -14.47
CA ARG A 120 7.38 4.48 -14.03
C ARG A 120 8.11 5.38 -15.04
N ARG A 121 7.97 5.09 -16.34
CA ARG A 121 8.53 5.91 -17.40
C ARG A 121 7.99 7.34 -17.36
N GLY A 122 6.66 7.49 -17.25
CA GLY A 122 5.99 8.78 -17.14
C GLY A 122 6.49 9.62 -15.97
N ILE A 123 6.65 8.98 -14.79
CA ILE A 123 7.18 9.67 -13.60
C ILE A 123 8.65 10.09 -13.79
N VAL A 124 9.49 9.17 -14.25
CA VAL A 124 10.96 9.38 -14.27
C VAL A 124 11.41 10.25 -15.46
N LYS A 125 10.79 10.04 -16.63
CA LYS A 125 11.21 10.75 -17.88
C LYS A 125 10.38 11.99 -18.13
N ASP A 126 9.07 11.91 -17.98
CA ASP A 126 8.15 12.97 -18.36
C ASP A 126 7.80 13.90 -17.17
N GLY A 127 8.18 13.51 -15.94
CA GLY A 127 7.87 14.26 -14.72
C GLY A 127 6.37 14.31 -14.39
N LEU A 128 5.59 13.40 -14.96
CA LEU A 128 4.13 13.32 -14.80
C LEU A 128 3.75 12.07 -14.00
N ARG A 129 2.86 12.26 -13.04
CA ARG A 129 2.27 11.15 -12.27
C ARG A 129 1.06 10.57 -13.00
N PRO A 130 0.62 9.34 -12.65
CA PRO A 130 -0.46 8.66 -13.37
C PRO A 130 -1.78 9.42 -13.49
N ASP A 131 -2.04 10.36 -12.57
CA ASP A 131 -3.25 11.20 -12.55
C ASP A 131 -3.03 12.59 -13.17
N GLY A 132 -1.94 12.75 -13.94
CA GLY A 132 -1.58 14.00 -14.60
C GLY A 132 -0.97 15.07 -13.71
N ARG A 133 -0.83 14.82 -12.41
CA ARG A 133 -0.21 15.76 -11.47
C ARG A 133 1.30 15.86 -11.69
N LYS A 134 1.85 17.04 -11.43
CA LYS A 134 3.29 17.26 -11.34
C LYS A 134 3.88 16.53 -10.12
N LEU A 135 5.21 16.34 -10.11
CA LEU A 135 5.89 15.59 -9.03
C LEU A 135 5.67 16.18 -7.63
N THR A 136 5.56 17.49 -7.53
CA THR A 136 5.36 18.23 -6.26
C THR A 136 3.90 18.57 -5.96
N GLU A 137 2.98 18.25 -6.86
CA GLU A 137 1.57 18.58 -6.71
C GLU A 137 0.87 17.55 -5.80
N ILE A 138 0.14 18.03 -4.80
CA ILE A 138 -0.71 17.19 -3.94
C ILE A 138 -2.16 17.22 -4.42
N ARG A 139 -2.92 16.18 -4.11
CA ARG A 139 -4.37 16.15 -4.40
C ARG A 139 -5.08 17.23 -3.60
N PRO A 140 -6.22 17.77 -4.10
CA PRO A 140 -7.02 18.74 -3.35
C PRO A 140 -7.33 18.24 -1.94
N LEU A 141 -7.13 19.09 -0.96
CA LEU A 141 -7.41 18.83 0.45
C LEU A 141 -8.60 19.65 0.92
N SER A 142 -9.47 19.04 1.71
CA SER A 142 -10.49 19.76 2.48
C SER A 142 -10.68 19.12 3.85
N SER A 143 -11.13 19.91 4.80
CA SER A 143 -11.43 19.44 6.15
C SER A 143 -12.68 20.13 6.65
N GLU A 144 -13.60 19.35 7.17
CA GLU A 144 -14.85 19.82 7.77
C GLU A 144 -14.94 19.30 9.20
N VAL A 145 -15.44 20.12 10.12
CA VAL A 145 -15.61 19.74 11.54
C VAL A 145 -17.06 19.81 11.97
N GLY A 146 -17.40 19.11 13.04
CA GLY A 146 -18.77 19.14 13.59
C GLY A 146 -19.82 18.41 12.75
N ILE A 147 -19.42 17.44 11.94
CA ILE A 147 -20.30 16.73 11.01
C ILE A 147 -21.29 15.82 11.73
N LEU A 148 -20.85 15.15 12.80
CA LEU A 148 -21.69 14.26 13.59
C LEU A 148 -22.24 15.01 14.81
N PRO A 149 -23.58 15.14 14.96
CA PRO A 149 -24.15 16.02 15.96
C PRO A 149 -24.15 15.49 17.39
N ARG A 150 -23.87 14.20 17.60
CA ARG A 150 -24.03 13.53 18.90
C ARG A 150 -22.75 12.97 19.49
N VAL A 151 -21.59 13.36 18.95
CA VAL A 151 -20.26 12.99 19.46
C VAL A 151 -19.59 14.20 20.09
N HIS A 152 -18.54 14.00 20.89
CA HIS A 152 -17.80 15.11 21.53
C HIS A 152 -17.00 15.95 20.53
N GLY A 153 -16.61 15.35 19.42
CA GLY A 153 -16.00 16.03 18.27
C GLY A 153 -16.03 15.13 17.05
N SER A 154 -16.07 15.72 15.87
CA SER A 154 -15.96 15.00 14.61
C SER A 154 -15.33 15.85 13.53
N ALA A 155 -14.64 15.19 12.61
CA ALA A 155 -14.05 15.81 11.44
C ALA A 155 -14.10 14.86 10.25
N LEU A 156 -14.32 15.42 9.06
CA LEU A 156 -14.13 14.74 7.78
C LEU A 156 -12.93 15.36 7.09
N PHE A 157 -11.90 14.57 6.86
CA PHE A 157 -10.76 14.97 6.06
C PHE A 157 -10.83 14.31 4.68
N THR A 158 -10.69 15.10 3.63
CA THR A 158 -10.74 14.64 2.24
C THR A 158 -9.45 14.99 1.52
N ARG A 159 -8.88 14.00 0.83
CA ARG A 159 -7.76 14.15 -0.07
C ARG A 159 -8.09 13.51 -1.43
N GLY A 160 -8.47 14.33 -2.36
CA GLY A 160 -9.02 13.87 -3.64
C GLY A 160 -10.31 13.08 -3.43
N LEU A 161 -10.34 11.79 -3.75
CA LEU A 161 -11.49 10.89 -3.51
C LEU A 161 -11.38 10.10 -2.21
N THR A 162 -10.25 10.18 -1.51
CA THR A 162 -10.06 9.47 -0.24
C THR A 162 -10.57 10.32 0.91
N GLN A 163 -11.41 9.72 1.75
CA GLN A 163 -11.98 10.39 2.92
C GLN A 163 -11.67 9.62 4.19
N ALA A 164 -11.45 10.36 5.28
CA ALA A 164 -11.34 9.83 6.63
C ALA A 164 -12.32 10.56 7.55
N LEU A 165 -13.31 9.83 8.07
CA LEU A 165 -14.24 10.32 9.08
C LEU A 165 -13.69 10.02 10.46
N ASN A 166 -13.49 11.04 11.27
CA ASN A 166 -13.02 10.93 12.64
C ASN A 166 -14.13 11.29 13.62
N ALA A 167 -14.24 10.52 14.68
CA ALA A 167 -15.10 10.81 15.82
C ALA A 167 -14.29 10.76 17.11
N VAL A 168 -14.48 11.78 17.97
CA VAL A 168 -13.75 11.90 19.23
C VAL A 168 -14.71 11.68 20.39
N THR A 169 -14.23 10.86 21.35
CA THR A 169 -14.91 10.68 22.64
C THR A 169 -13.99 11.16 23.75
N LEU A 170 -14.50 12.09 24.58
CA LEU A 170 -13.84 12.56 25.78
C LEU A 170 -14.42 11.81 26.98
N ALA A 171 -13.55 11.35 27.88
CA ALA A 171 -13.94 10.61 29.06
C ALA A 171 -13.09 11.02 30.28
N PRO A 172 -13.59 10.84 31.52
CA PRO A 172 -12.80 10.99 32.74
C PRO A 172 -11.60 10.04 32.76
N LEU A 173 -10.53 10.42 33.46
CA LEU A 173 -9.26 9.66 33.54
C LEU A 173 -9.43 8.21 33.99
N LYS A 174 -10.45 7.89 34.77
CA LYS A 174 -10.75 6.52 35.20
C LYS A 174 -11.04 5.53 34.05
N TYR A 175 -11.26 6.04 32.82
CA TYR A 175 -11.44 5.23 31.62
C TYR A 175 -10.16 5.10 30.80
N ALA A 176 -9.00 5.57 31.32
CA ALA A 176 -7.72 5.30 30.70
C ALA A 176 -7.51 3.79 30.57
N GLN A 177 -6.92 3.38 29.45
CA GLN A 177 -6.59 1.97 29.22
C GLN A 177 -5.43 1.57 30.13
N LEU A 178 -5.61 0.54 30.93
CA LEU A 178 -4.50 -0.09 31.65
C LEU A 178 -3.68 -0.93 30.69
N VAL A 179 -2.37 -0.76 30.74
CA VAL A 179 -1.41 -1.50 29.91
C VAL A 179 -0.54 -2.32 30.86
N ASP A 180 -0.66 -3.63 30.80
CA ASP A 180 0.17 -4.57 31.52
C ASP A 180 0.76 -5.58 30.53
N THR A 181 2.07 -5.48 30.31
CA THR A 181 2.84 -6.33 29.41
C THR A 181 4.07 -6.86 30.13
N MET A 182 4.85 -7.72 29.48
CA MET A 182 6.14 -8.18 30.04
C MET A 182 7.16 -7.04 30.23
N GLU A 183 6.99 -5.93 29.53
CA GLU A 183 7.93 -4.80 29.54
C GLU A 183 7.39 -3.60 30.34
N ILE A 184 6.07 -3.45 30.41
CA ILE A 184 5.39 -2.32 31.04
C ILE A 184 4.43 -2.87 32.06
N THR A 185 4.68 -2.60 33.33
CA THR A 185 3.78 -2.89 34.44
C THR A 185 3.13 -1.58 34.91
N ASP A 186 1.84 -1.63 35.23
CA ASP A 186 1.05 -0.48 35.74
C ASP A 186 1.05 0.76 34.80
N GLY A 187 1.15 0.53 33.47
CA GLY A 187 1.04 1.60 32.48
C GLY A 187 -0.40 2.05 32.23
N GLU A 188 -0.57 3.35 31.95
CA GLU A 188 -1.85 3.92 31.53
C GLU A 188 -1.74 4.58 30.15
N ARG A 189 -2.71 4.29 29.26
CA ARG A 189 -2.89 5.01 28.01
C ARG A 189 -4.12 5.91 28.12
N ARG A 190 -3.90 7.21 28.04
CA ARG A 190 -4.95 8.24 28.11
C ARG A 190 -5.48 8.65 26.73
N TYR A 191 -4.67 8.49 25.69
CA TYR A 191 -5.07 8.68 24.30
C TYR A 191 -5.06 7.31 23.60
N MET A 192 -6.13 7.03 22.88
CA MET A 192 -6.28 5.82 22.09
C MET A 192 -6.76 6.21 20.68
N HIS A 193 -6.07 5.74 19.68
CA HIS A 193 -6.44 5.95 18.28
C HIS A 193 -6.87 4.64 17.65
N HIS A 194 -8.16 4.53 17.35
CA HIS A 194 -8.72 3.37 16.67
C HIS A 194 -8.90 3.69 15.19
N TYR A 195 -8.43 2.80 14.34
CA TYR A 195 -8.63 2.85 12.90
C TYR A 195 -9.51 1.69 12.46
N ASN A 196 -10.44 1.97 11.55
CA ASN A 196 -11.31 0.95 10.96
C ASN A 196 -11.43 1.21 9.45
N ALA A 197 -11.33 0.14 8.65
CA ALA A 197 -11.45 0.16 7.20
C ALA A 197 -12.41 -0.95 6.74
N PRO A 198 -13.73 -0.76 6.88
CA PRO A 198 -14.73 -1.71 6.38
C PRO A 198 -14.61 -1.92 4.86
N GLY A 199 -15.14 -3.03 4.34
CA GLY A 199 -15.04 -3.39 2.93
C GLY A 199 -15.42 -2.29 1.95
N TYR A 200 -16.42 -1.48 2.28
CA TYR A 200 -16.85 -0.36 1.43
C TYR A 200 -15.76 0.69 1.19
N THR A 201 -14.74 0.79 2.05
CA THR A 201 -13.62 1.73 1.87
C THR A 201 -12.75 1.41 0.65
N VAL A 202 -12.81 0.17 0.18
CA VAL A 202 -12.11 -0.33 -1.01
C VAL A 202 -13.06 -0.88 -2.07
N GLY A 203 -14.37 -0.58 -1.93
CA GLY A 203 -15.40 -1.01 -2.89
C GLY A 203 -15.77 -2.50 -2.81
N GLU A 204 -15.45 -3.16 -1.69
CA GLU A 204 -15.75 -4.57 -1.49
C GLU A 204 -17.00 -4.78 -0.62
N ALA A 205 -17.83 -5.74 -1.02
CA ALA A 205 -18.91 -6.24 -0.20
C ALA A 205 -18.40 -7.37 0.70
N ARG A 206 -18.12 -7.06 1.97
CA ARG A 206 -17.72 -8.07 2.96
C ARG A 206 -18.39 -7.83 4.31
N ARG A 207 -18.38 -8.87 5.13
CA ARG A 207 -18.98 -8.83 6.47
C ARG A 207 -18.31 -7.75 7.31
N LEU A 208 -19.12 -6.95 8.00
CA LEU A 208 -18.65 -6.05 9.04
C LEU A 208 -18.29 -6.86 10.30
N GLY A 209 -17.14 -6.55 10.86
CA GLY A 209 -16.61 -7.24 12.04
C GLY A 209 -15.62 -6.37 12.81
N SER A 210 -14.92 -6.97 13.75
CA SER A 210 -13.83 -6.31 14.48
C SER A 210 -12.69 -5.96 13.53
N PRO A 211 -11.93 -4.87 13.81
CA PRO A 211 -10.72 -4.53 13.06
C PRO A 211 -9.74 -5.69 13.03
N GLY A 212 -9.12 -5.92 11.88
CA GLY A 212 -8.05 -6.89 11.73
C GLY A 212 -6.71 -6.35 12.24
N ARG A 213 -5.66 -7.17 12.18
CA ARG A 213 -4.32 -6.76 12.64
C ARG A 213 -3.76 -5.58 11.87
N ARG A 214 -4.10 -5.46 10.59
CA ARG A 214 -3.68 -4.33 9.75
C ARG A 214 -4.29 -3.02 10.26
N GLU A 215 -5.59 -3.01 10.53
CA GLU A 215 -6.30 -1.84 11.04
C GLU A 215 -5.78 -1.43 12.42
N ILE A 216 -5.53 -2.39 13.31
CA ILE A 216 -4.92 -2.13 14.62
C ILE A 216 -3.53 -1.51 14.47
N GLY A 217 -2.68 -2.06 13.59
CA GLY A 217 -1.35 -1.52 13.32
C GLY A 217 -1.39 -0.10 12.75
N HIS A 218 -2.32 0.20 11.83
CA HIS A 218 -2.55 1.56 11.31
C HIS A 218 -2.96 2.53 12.43
N GLY A 219 -3.83 2.11 13.35
CA GLY A 219 -4.22 2.91 14.51
C GLY A 219 -3.01 3.28 15.37
N TYR A 220 -2.15 2.32 15.67
CA TYR A 220 -0.92 2.55 16.45
C TYR A 220 0.08 3.48 15.76
N LEU A 221 0.22 3.41 14.45
CA LEU A 221 1.09 4.34 13.71
C LEU A 221 0.55 5.77 13.69
N ALA A 222 -0.77 5.93 13.66
CA ALA A 222 -1.41 7.24 13.67
C ALA A 222 -1.46 7.87 15.08
N GLU A 223 -1.34 7.05 16.12
CA GLU A 223 -1.39 7.48 17.53
C GLU A 223 -0.12 8.22 17.99
N ARG A 224 1.02 7.99 17.35
CA ARG A 224 2.35 8.51 17.71
C ARG A 224 2.58 9.95 17.29
#